data_de0237cd3314ccac7f1332b21027709a
#
_entry.id   de0237cd3314ccac7f1332b21027709a
#
_cell.length_a   1.000
_cell.length_b   1.000
_cell.length_c   1.000
_cell.angle_alpha   90.00
_cell.angle_beta   90.00
_cell.angle_gamma   90.00
#
_symmetry.space_group_name_H-M   'P 1'
#
loop_
_entity.id
_entity.type
_entity.pdbx_description
1 polymer ?
#
loop_
_entity_poly.entity_id
_entity_poly.type
_entity_poly.pdbx_seq_one_letter_code
_entity_poly.pdbx_strand_id
1 'polypeptide(L)'
;MERITTKFGFSSTAAEVIESVDLNGKRAIVTGGASGIGLETAKALSAAGAAVTLAVRRPAAARSVAEDIRVSTGNNSVEVRSLDISDLASVRRFCADWRGPLQILINNAGIMALPDLQRTPGGWEMQFATNFLGHFALTMGLRSALAAASGARIVSVSSSANMMAPIFFDDPHFNFIPYNPWLAYGQSKTANVLMAVEATRRWANAGIFANALNPGAILTNLQRHVGGKLVTPLEKQKTAQQGAATSILLATSRQLEGIGGRYFEDCNEASVVDRRPDNFGGGVAPYALDPENAERLWNLATTMLAP
;
A
#
# COMPACT_ATOMS: atom_id res chain seq x y z
N MET A 1 -18.92 -13.68 8.94
CA MET A 1 -19.28 -13.02 7.65
C MET A 1 -18.66 -13.84 6.52
N GLU A 2 -19.38 -14.02 5.42
CA GLU A 2 -18.86 -14.68 4.23
C GLU A 2 -17.76 -13.84 3.60
N ARG A 3 -16.74 -14.52 3.04
CA ARG A 3 -15.63 -13.85 2.35
C ARG A 3 -16.11 -13.19 1.07
N ILE A 4 -15.60 -12.02 0.78
CA ILE A 4 -15.90 -11.30 -0.46
C ILE A 4 -15.10 -11.96 -1.59
N THR A 5 -15.82 -12.45 -2.58
CA THR A 5 -15.24 -13.01 -3.81
C THR A 5 -15.71 -12.20 -5.02
N THR A 6 -14.86 -12.14 -6.04
CA THR A 6 -15.14 -11.41 -7.28
C THR A 6 -14.99 -12.32 -8.50
N LYS A 7 -15.35 -11.83 -9.68
CA LYS A 7 -15.09 -12.55 -10.95
C LYS A 7 -13.61 -12.56 -11.36
N PHE A 8 -12.77 -11.79 -10.67
CA PHE A 8 -11.34 -11.68 -10.95
C PHE A 8 -10.52 -12.63 -10.10
N GLY A 9 -9.28 -12.90 -10.53
CA GLY A 9 -8.41 -13.86 -9.87
C GLY A 9 -6.92 -13.61 -10.13
N PHE A 10 -6.12 -14.65 -9.94
CA PHE A 10 -4.66 -14.61 -10.03
C PHE A 10 -4.13 -13.99 -11.34
N SER A 11 -4.71 -14.33 -12.48
CA SER A 11 -4.28 -13.88 -13.81
C SER A 11 -4.86 -12.53 -14.23
N SER A 12 -5.84 -11.99 -13.49
CA SER A 12 -6.48 -10.72 -13.83
C SER A 12 -5.50 -9.56 -13.78
N THR A 13 -5.62 -8.65 -14.73
CA THR A 13 -4.82 -7.43 -14.84
C THR A 13 -5.56 -6.20 -14.31
N ALA A 14 -4.81 -5.16 -14.00
CA ALA A 14 -5.39 -3.87 -13.60
C ALA A 14 -6.33 -3.29 -14.68
N ALA A 15 -6.00 -3.49 -15.95
CA ALA A 15 -6.82 -3.04 -17.08
C ALA A 15 -8.18 -3.75 -17.13
N GLU A 16 -8.22 -5.07 -16.92
CA GLU A 16 -9.47 -5.83 -16.86
C GLU A 16 -10.34 -5.43 -15.67
N VAL A 17 -9.73 -5.18 -14.51
CA VAL A 17 -10.49 -4.78 -13.31
C VAL A 17 -11.11 -3.39 -13.45
N ILE A 18 -10.45 -2.46 -14.18
CA ILE A 18 -10.91 -1.07 -14.31
C ILE A 18 -11.81 -0.83 -15.52
N GLU A 19 -11.97 -1.80 -16.42
CA GLU A 19 -12.57 -1.65 -17.74
C GLU A 19 -13.91 -0.86 -17.78
N SER A 20 -14.76 -1.04 -16.78
CA SER A 20 -16.08 -0.38 -16.73
C SER A 20 -16.18 0.71 -15.66
N VAL A 21 -15.05 1.18 -15.14
CA VAL A 21 -14.99 2.17 -14.05
C VAL A 21 -14.81 3.57 -14.63
N ASP A 22 -15.65 4.51 -14.20
CA ASP A 22 -15.48 5.93 -14.50
C ASP A 22 -14.96 6.66 -13.26
N LEU A 23 -13.78 7.27 -13.38
CA LEU A 23 -13.13 8.07 -12.34
C LEU A 23 -12.99 9.55 -12.72
N ASN A 24 -13.74 10.04 -13.70
CA ASN A 24 -13.76 11.46 -14.05
C ASN A 24 -14.11 12.30 -12.80
N GLY A 25 -13.35 13.35 -12.56
CA GLY A 25 -13.48 14.20 -11.38
C GLY A 25 -12.96 13.58 -10.06
N LYS A 26 -12.44 12.35 -10.07
CA LYS A 26 -11.80 11.73 -8.91
C LYS A 26 -10.30 12.01 -8.92
N ARG A 27 -9.73 12.13 -7.73
CA ARG A 27 -8.31 12.38 -7.53
C ARG A 27 -7.67 11.20 -6.81
N ALA A 28 -6.50 10.79 -7.28
CA ALA A 28 -5.75 9.69 -6.73
C ALA A 28 -4.29 10.08 -6.44
N ILE A 29 -3.74 9.59 -5.34
CA ILE A 29 -2.30 9.62 -5.04
C ILE A 29 -1.78 8.18 -5.10
N VAL A 30 -0.67 7.97 -5.81
CA VAL A 30 0.04 6.68 -5.81
C VAL A 30 1.47 6.92 -5.33
N THR A 31 1.82 6.44 -4.13
CA THR A 31 3.20 6.50 -3.65
C THR A 31 4.06 5.48 -4.40
N GLY A 32 5.24 5.90 -4.86
CA GLY A 32 6.08 5.07 -5.73
C GLY A 32 5.46 4.80 -7.10
N GLY A 33 4.59 5.68 -7.59
CA GLY A 33 3.78 5.54 -8.81
C GLY A 33 4.56 5.57 -10.14
N ALA A 34 5.89 5.67 -10.12
CA ALA A 34 6.70 5.77 -11.34
C ALA A 34 7.41 4.46 -11.73
N SER A 35 7.15 3.34 -11.08
CA SER A 35 7.75 2.05 -11.43
C SER A 35 6.94 0.85 -10.91
N GLY A 36 7.14 -0.30 -11.52
CA GLY A 36 6.56 -1.58 -11.06
C GLY A 36 5.04 -1.54 -10.92
N ILE A 37 4.54 -2.09 -9.82
CA ILE A 37 3.10 -2.17 -9.53
C ILE A 37 2.46 -0.77 -9.42
N GLY A 38 3.16 0.18 -8.81
CA GLY A 38 2.67 1.55 -8.66
C GLY A 38 2.44 2.24 -10.00
N LEU A 39 3.31 2.02 -10.99
CA LEU A 39 3.15 2.53 -12.36
C LEU A 39 1.90 1.95 -13.03
N GLU A 40 1.71 0.63 -12.96
CA GLU A 40 0.54 0.00 -13.58
C GLU A 40 -0.77 0.39 -12.89
N THR A 41 -0.71 0.58 -11.56
CA THR A 41 -1.84 1.15 -10.79
C THR A 41 -2.16 2.58 -11.26
N ALA A 42 -1.14 3.44 -11.41
CA ALA A 42 -1.32 4.83 -11.86
C ALA A 42 -1.85 4.90 -13.30
N LYS A 43 -1.34 4.05 -14.21
CA LYS A 43 -1.85 3.92 -15.58
C LYS A 43 -3.33 3.54 -15.61
N ALA A 44 -3.71 2.51 -14.86
CA ALA A 44 -5.10 2.06 -14.83
C ALA A 44 -6.04 3.15 -14.29
N LEU A 45 -5.69 3.81 -13.18
CA LEU A 45 -6.48 4.93 -12.63
C LEU A 45 -6.59 6.09 -13.63
N SER A 46 -5.49 6.42 -14.32
CA SER A 46 -5.47 7.47 -15.35
C SER A 46 -6.34 7.10 -16.54
N ALA A 47 -6.29 5.85 -17.02
CA ALA A 47 -7.12 5.37 -18.14
C ALA A 47 -8.63 5.46 -17.84
N ALA A 48 -9.02 5.33 -16.56
CA ALA A 48 -10.40 5.52 -16.11
C ALA A 48 -10.79 6.99 -15.87
N GLY A 49 -9.92 7.95 -16.15
CA GLY A 49 -10.21 9.39 -16.08
C GLY A 49 -9.82 10.07 -14.75
N ALA A 50 -9.18 9.37 -13.80
CA ALA A 50 -8.75 9.98 -12.55
C ALA A 50 -7.64 11.02 -12.76
N ALA A 51 -7.65 12.11 -11.97
CA ALA A 51 -6.48 12.96 -11.81
C ALA A 51 -5.48 12.28 -10.88
N VAL A 52 -4.33 11.84 -11.43
CA VAL A 52 -3.36 11.00 -10.72
C VAL A 52 -2.11 11.78 -10.33
N THR A 53 -1.78 11.78 -9.05
CA THR A 53 -0.52 12.30 -8.51
C THR A 53 0.47 11.16 -8.28
N LEU A 54 1.55 11.13 -9.05
CA LEU A 54 2.69 10.24 -8.82
C LEU A 54 3.55 10.83 -7.69
N ALA A 55 3.39 10.32 -6.48
CA ALA A 55 4.16 10.75 -5.32
C ALA A 55 5.47 9.96 -5.24
N VAL A 56 6.61 10.60 -5.55
CA VAL A 56 7.89 9.92 -5.78
C VAL A 56 9.07 10.65 -5.17
N ARG A 57 10.09 9.91 -4.74
CA ARG A 57 11.31 10.48 -4.14
C ARG A 57 12.16 11.28 -5.14
N ARG A 58 12.15 10.90 -6.41
CA ARG A 58 12.95 11.52 -7.48
C ARG A 58 12.04 12.05 -8.59
N PRO A 59 11.43 13.25 -8.42
CA PRO A 59 10.43 13.76 -9.36
C PRO A 59 10.99 14.01 -10.77
N ALA A 60 12.25 14.43 -10.88
CA ALA A 60 12.86 14.65 -12.20
C ALA A 60 12.89 13.39 -13.07
N ALA A 61 13.23 12.23 -12.45
CA ALA A 61 13.24 10.93 -13.16
C ALA A 61 11.84 10.38 -13.49
N ALA A 62 10.78 10.91 -12.86
CA ALA A 62 9.42 10.45 -13.07
C ALA A 62 8.65 11.31 -14.12
N ARG A 63 9.22 12.40 -14.61
CA ARG A 63 8.52 13.28 -15.57
C ARG A 63 8.23 12.59 -16.90
N SER A 64 9.21 11.84 -17.44
CA SER A 64 9.00 11.05 -18.65
C SER A 64 7.93 9.99 -18.46
N VAL A 65 7.93 9.32 -17.29
CA VAL A 65 6.91 8.32 -16.96
C VAL A 65 5.50 8.94 -16.91
N ALA A 66 5.35 10.13 -16.33
CA ALA A 66 4.07 10.83 -16.32
C ALA A 66 3.61 11.21 -17.74
N GLU A 67 4.54 11.61 -18.62
CA GLU A 67 4.24 11.87 -20.02
C GLU A 67 3.81 10.61 -20.77
N ASP A 68 4.52 9.50 -20.57
CA ASP A 68 4.15 8.20 -21.15
C ASP A 68 2.73 7.75 -20.70
N ILE A 69 2.37 8.03 -19.45
CA ILE A 69 1.01 7.76 -18.96
C ILE A 69 0.00 8.66 -19.68
N ARG A 70 0.25 9.96 -19.78
CA ARG A 70 -0.66 10.90 -20.48
C ARG A 70 -0.89 10.48 -21.93
N VAL A 71 0.19 10.19 -22.66
CA VAL A 71 0.12 9.75 -24.06
C VAL A 71 -0.65 8.44 -24.19
N SER A 72 -0.33 7.43 -23.36
CA SER A 72 -0.94 6.10 -23.47
C SER A 72 -2.40 6.05 -23.03
N THR A 73 -2.83 6.95 -22.14
CA THR A 73 -4.21 6.96 -21.60
C THR A 73 -5.08 8.07 -22.17
N GLY A 74 -4.49 9.04 -22.88
CA GLY A 74 -5.19 10.25 -23.34
C GLY A 74 -5.59 11.21 -22.21
N ASN A 75 -5.14 10.97 -20.98
CA ASN A 75 -5.51 11.75 -19.80
C ASN A 75 -4.36 12.69 -19.38
N ASN A 76 -4.54 13.98 -19.58
CA ASN A 76 -3.55 15.00 -19.23
C ASN A 76 -3.46 15.31 -17.73
N SER A 77 -4.37 14.78 -16.92
CA SER A 77 -4.46 15.03 -15.47
C SER A 77 -3.53 14.12 -14.66
N VAL A 78 -2.27 13.97 -15.10
CA VAL A 78 -1.22 13.22 -14.39
C VAL A 78 -0.13 14.17 -13.97
N GLU A 79 0.14 14.28 -12.68
CA GLU A 79 1.21 15.13 -12.13
C GLU A 79 2.25 14.33 -11.35
N VAL A 80 3.46 14.89 -11.23
CA VAL A 80 4.53 14.35 -10.41
C VAL A 80 4.79 15.28 -9.24
N ARG A 81 4.74 14.75 -8.02
CA ARG A 81 5.06 15.49 -6.80
C ARG A 81 6.15 14.80 -5.99
N SER A 82 7.02 15.61 -5.37
CA SER A 82 8.10 15.11 -4.53
C SER A 82 7.55 14.55 -3.23
N LEU A 83 7.90 13.29 -2.94
CA LEU A 83 7.61 12.65 -1.65
C LEU A 83 8.70 11.60 -1.36
N ASP A 84 9.52 11.86 -0.35
CA ASP A 84 10.30 10.80 0.28
C ASP A 84 9.52 10.29 1.49
N ILE A 85 8.96 9.08 1.37
CA ILE A 85 8.10 8.49 2.39
C ILE A 85 8.88 8.09 3.65
N SER A 86 10.21 7.98 3.57
CA SER A 86 11.07 7.70 4.73
C SER A 86 11.47 8.96 5.50
N ASP A 87 11.18 10.15 4.97
CA ASP A 87 11.43 11.45 5.59
C ASP A 87 10.11 12.13 6.02
N LEU A 88 9.85 12.17 7.30
CA LEU A 88 8.64 12.80 7.84
C LEU A 88 8.50 14.27 7.51
N ALA A 89 9.61 15.01 7.36
CA ALA A 89 9.57 16.40 6.94
C ALA A 89 9.06 16.51 5.49
N SER A 90 9.48 15.59 4.61
CA SER A 90 8.95 15.47 3.25
C SER A 90 7.46 15.14 3.25
N VAL A 91 7.03 14.20 4.08
CA VAL A 91 5.60 13.83 4.22
C VAL A 91 4.77 15.01 4.71
N ARG A 92 5.24 15.73 5.73
CA ARG A 92 4.54 16.93 6.27
C ARG A 92 4.37 18.00 5.18
N ARG A 93 5.44 18.32 4.43
CA ARG A 93 5.37 19.29 3.30
C ARG A 93 4.37 18.85 2.24
N PHE A 94 4.42 17.58 1.82
CA PHE A 94 3.50 17.05 0.83
C PHE A 94 2.03 17.20 1.26
N CYS A 95 1.71 16.87 2.52
CA CYS A 95 0.37 17.02 3.07
C CYS A 95 -0.05 18.50 3.20
N ALA A 96 0.86 19.37 3.65
CA ALA A 96 0.60 20.80 3.79
C ALA A 96 0.30 21.48 2.45
N ASP A 97 0.87 20.97 1.36
CA ASP A 97 0.65 21.47 0.00
C ASP A 97 -0.58 20.87 -0.70
N TRP A 98 -1.23 19.85 -0.11
CA TRP A 98 -2.43 19.26 -0.71
C TRP A 98 -3.64 20.16 -0.55
N ARG A 99 -4.44 20.27 -1.61
CA ARG A 99 -5.69 21.07 -1.61
C ARG A 99 -6.84 20.27 -2.19
N GLY A 100 -7.99 20.39 -1.56
CA GLY A 100 -9.27 19.79 -1.99
C GLY A 100 -9.40 18.30 -1.64
N PRO A 101 -10.51 17.67 -2.03
CA PRO A 101 -10.82 16.29 -1.68
C PRO A 101 -9.88 15.29 -2.34
N LEU A 102 -9.68 14.12 -1.69
CA LEU A 102 -8.89 13.00 -2.17
C LEU A 102 -9.73 11.72 -2.10
N GLN A 103 -10.06 11.15 -3.24
CA GLN A 103 -10.90 9.96 -3.33
C GLN A 103 -10.11 8.65 -3.15
N ILE A 104 -8.87 8.60 -3.63
CA ILE A 104 -8.08 7.36 -3.65
C ILE A 104 -6.66 7.65 -3.17
N LEU A 105 -6.23 6.94 -2.12
CA LEU A 105 -4.85 6.95 -1.62
C LEU A 105 -4.26 5.54 -1.72
N ILE A 106 -3.25 5.37 -2.59
CA ILE A 106 -2.53 4.10 -2.76
C ILE A 106 -1.18 4.19 -2.04
N ASN A 107 -1.09 3.59 -0.87
CA ASN A 107 0.13 3.43 -0.08
C ASN A 107 0.92 2.23 -0.62
N ASN A 108 1.67 2.45 -1.71
CA ASN A 108 2.34 1.40 -2.47
C ASN A 108 3.87 1.41 -2.32
N ALA A 109 4.51 2.55 -2.12
CA ALA A 109 5.96 2.63 -2.01
C ALA A 109 6.51 1.68 -0.93
N GLY A 110 7.68 1.09 -1.18
CA GLY A 110 8.27 0.19 -0.20
C GLY A 110 9.69 -0.25 -0.52
N ILE A 111 10.31 -0.84 0.48
CA ILE A 111 11.61 -1.50 0.43
C ILE A 111 11.49 -2.88 1.06
N MET A 112 12.40 -3.79 0.71
CA MET A 112 12.34 -5.17 1.18
C MET A 112 13.73 -5.70 1.51
N ALA A 113 13.83 -6.38 2.64
CA ALA A 113 14.96 -7.21 3.07
C ALA A 113 16.32 -6.47 2.96
N LEU A 114 16.40 -5.29 3.57
CA LEU A 114 17.68 -4.60 3.72
C LEU A 114 18.65 -5.52 4.47
N PRO A 115 19.86 -5.77 3.93
CA PRO A 115 20.77 -6.76 4.50
C PRO A 115 21.22 -6.40 5.91
N ASP A 116 21.39 -5.11 6.18
CA ASP A 116 21.86 -4.59 7.45
C ASP A 116 20.82 -3.70 8.11
N LEU A 117 20.84 -3.63 9.44
CA LEU A 117 20.01 -2.71 10.19
C LEU A 117 20.35 -1.26 9.84
N GLN A 118 19.45 -0.62 9.13
CA GLN A 118 19.53 0.81 8.85
C GLN A 118 18.45 1.56 9.63
N ARG A 119 18.75 2.79 10.03
CA ARG A 119 17.81 3.65 10.76
C ARG A 119 17.63 4.98 10.04
N THR A 120 16.45 5.55 10.18
CA THR A 120 16.19 6.94 9.80
C THR A 120 16.91 7.90 10.78
N PRO A 121 17.02 9.19 10.44
CA PRO A 121 17.50 10.20 11.40
C PRO A 121 16.72 10.23 12.72
N GLY A 122 15.43 9.81 12.70
CA GLY A 122 14.60 9.68 13.91
C GLY A 122 14.84 8.39 14.70
N GLY A 123 15.81 7.55 14.31
CA GLY A 123 16.17 6.31 15.00
C GLY A 123 15.32 5.09 14.65
N TRP A 124 14.35 5.19 13.74
CA TRP A 124 13.44 4.11 13.38
C TRP A 124 14.07 3.14 12.38
N GLU A 125 13.78 1.84 12.52
CA GLU A 125 14.19 0.82 11.54
C GLU A 125 13.64 1.18 10.15
N MET A 126 14.50 1.10 9.13
CA MET A 126 14.25 1.69 7.82
C MET A 126 13.07 1.06 7.07
N GLN A 127 12.85 -0.27 7.19
CA GLN A 127 11.71 -0.93 6.53
C GLN A 127 10.39 -0.57 7.21
N PHE A 128 10.37 -0.55 8.55
CA PHE A 128 9.20 -0.12 9.32
C PHE A 128 8.88 1.36 9.05
N ALA A 129 9.90 2.21 9.02
CA ALA A 129 9.73 3.63 8.73
C ALA A 129 9.20 3.87 7.31
N THR A 130 9.78 3.23 6.29
CA THR A 130 9.41 3.44 4.88
C THR A 130 8.07 2.80 4.52
N ASN A 131 7.89 1.51 4.90
CA ASN A 131 6.73 0.75 4.46
C ASN A 131 5.46 1.11 5.23
N PHE A 132 5.61 1.47 6.51
CA PHE A 132 4.47 1.73 7.41
C PHE A 132 4.43 3.16 7.94
N LEU A 133 5.41 3.59 8.75
CA LEU A 133 5.29 4.85 9.54
C LEU A 133 5.14 6.09 8.65
N GLY A 134 5.86 6.15 7.52
CA GLY A 134 5.71 7.22 6.55
C GLY A 134 4.32 7.24 5.90
N HIS A 135 3.78 6.08 5.53
CA HIS A 135 2.41 5.97 5.00
C HIS A 135 1.35 6.27 6.06
N PHE A 136 1.60 5.88 7.30
CA PHE A 136 0.74 6.27 8.43
C PHE A 136 0.71 7.80 8.58
N ALA A 137 1.88 8.45 8.57
CA ALA A 137 1.98 9.91 8.64
C ALA A 137 1.29 10.60 7.45
N LEU A 138 1.46 10.07 6.23
CA LEU A 138 0.80 10.56 5.02
C LEU A 138 -0.72 10.44 5.13
N THR A 139 -1.21 9.29 5.56
CA THR A 139 -2.63 9.00 5.73
C THR A 139 -3.26 9.91 6.79
N MET A 140 -2.59 10.11 7.91
CA MET A 140 -3.00 11.04 8.96
C MET A 140 -3.04 12.50 8.46
N GLY A 141 -1.98 12.93 7.76
CA GLY A 141 -1.88 14.30 7.24
C GLY A 141 -2.89 14.62 6.14
N LEU A 142 -3.37 13.59 5.40
CA LEU A 142 -4.39 13.73 4.36
C LEU A 142 -5.82 13.42 4.84
N ARG A 143 -6.02 13.13 6.12
CA ARG A 143 -7.33 12.74 6.67
C ARG A 143 -8.46 13.69 6.31
N SER A 144 -8.24 15.00 6.40
CA SER A 144 -9.28 16.01 6.08
C SER A 144 -9.65 15.98 4.59
N ALA A 145 -8.66 15.78 3.70
CA ALA A 145 -8.91 15.66 2.26
C ALA A 145 -9.66 14.36 1.91
N LEU A 146 -9.35 13.26 2.60
CA LEU A 146 -10.04 11.98 2.46
C LEU A 146 -11.49 12.09 2.95
N ALA A 147 -11.73 12.69 4.12
CA ALA A 147 -13.07 12.89 4.65
C ALA A 147 -13.94 13.79 3.73
N ALA A 148 -13.35 14.83 3.12
CA ALA A 148 -14.03 15.70 2.18
C ALA A 148 -14.46 15.00 0.86
N ALA A 149 -13.96 13.80 0.59
CA ALA A 149 -14.29 13.03 -0.62
C ALA A 149 -15.60 12.22 -0.51
N SER A 150 -16.14 12.04 0.70
CA SER A 150 -17.42 11.32 0.95
C SER A 150 -17.44 9.92 0.30
N GLY A 151 -16.53 9.03 0.74
CA GLY A 151 -16.38 7.68 0.19
C GLY A 151 -14.93 7.38 -0.25
N ALA A 152 -13.95 7.95 0.46
CA ALA A 152 -12.54 7.76 0.15
C ALA A 152 -12.07 6.31 0.37
N ARG A 153 -11.18 5.87 -0.49
CA ARG A 153 -10.53 4.55 -0.45
C ARG A 153 -9.04 4.69 -0.15
N ILE A 154 -8.60 3.99 0.88
CA ILE A 154 -7.18 3.83 1.18
C ILE A 154 -6.79 2.40 0.86
N VAL A 155 -5.79 2.23 0.02
CA VAL A 155 -5.24 0.93 -0.36
C VAL A 155 -3.84 0.81 0.23
N SER A 156 -3.64 -0.14 1.13
CA SER A 156 -2.36 -0.38 1.79
C SER A 156 -1.70 -1.62 1.18
N VAL A 157 -0.63 -1.42 0.41
CA VAL A 157 0.07 -2.54 -0.24
C VAL A 157 0.95 -3.26 0.78
N SER A 158 0.44 -4.39 1.24
CA SER A 158 1.12 -5.33 2.14
C SER A 158 1.86 -6.42 1.34
N SER A 159 1.87 -7.64 1.84
CA SER A 159 2.52 -8.82 1.25
C SER A 159 2.09 -10.07 2.02
N SER A 160 2.23 -11.25 1.43
CA SER A 160 2.21 -12.54 2.16
C SER A 160 3.22 -12.58 3.32
N ALA A 161 4.20 -11.67 3.33
CA ALA A 161 5.14 -11.51 4.45
C ALA A 161 4.47 -11.08 5.77
N ASN A 162 3.19 -10.68 5.77
CA ASN A 162 2.42 -10.51 7.01
C ASN A 162 2.40 -11.78 7.85
N MET A 163 2.56 -12.96 7.24
CA MET A 163 2.62 -14.26 7.91
C MET A 163 4.02 -14.61 8.44
N MET A 164 5.03 -13.73 8.26
CA MET A 164 6.42 -13.97 8.72
C MET A 164 6.66 -13.43 10.11
N ALA A 165 6.04 -12.30 10.46
CA ALA A 165 6.25 -11.67 11.77
C ALA A 165 5.03 -10.86 12.20
N PRO A 166 4.64 -10.93 13.49
CA PRO A 166 3.75 -9.96 14.11
C PRO A 166 4.50 -8.62 14.31
N ILE A 167 3.85 -7.67 14.97
CA ILE A 167 4.53 -6.46 15.45
C ILE A 167 5.32 -6.78 16.73
N PHE A 168 6.59 -6.45 16.74
CA PHE A 168 7.43 -6.50 17.94
C PHE A 168 7.22 -5.21 18.75
N PHE A 169 6.09 -5.11 19.41
CA PHE A 169 5.65 -3.86 20.06
C PHE A 169 6.64 -3.29 21.07
N ASP A 170 7.40 -4.15 21.75
CA ASP A 170 8.35 -3.73 22.76
C ASP A 170 9.76 -3.44 22.18
N ASP A 171 10.02 -3.89 20.93
CA ASP A 171 11.26 -3.62 20.20
C ASP A 171 11.06 -3.54 18.68
N PRO A 172 10.23 -2.62 18.18
CA PRO A 172 9.91 -2.53 16.76
C PRO A 172 11.11 -2.12 15.89
N HIS A 173 12.19 -1.70 16.52
CA HIS A 173 13.37 -1.17 15.87
C HIS A 173 14.63 -2.03 16.04
N PHE A 174 14.50 -3.26 16.57
CA PHE A 174 15.61 -4.18 16.73
C PHE A 174 16.76 -3.58 17.57
N ASN A 175 16.43 -3.02 18.74
CA ASN A 175 17.42 -2.54 19.69
C ASN A 175 17.99 -3.68 20.54
N PHE A 176 17.17 -4.69 20.84
CA PHE A 176 17.48 -5.83 21.68
C PHE A 176 17.40 -7.15 20.90
N ILE A 177 16.40 -7.29 20.01
CA ILE A 177 16.24 -8.46 19.14
C ILE A 177 17.28 -8.38 18.02
N PRO A 178 18.06 -9.44 17.74
CA PRO A 178 18.97 -9.45 16.59
C PRO A 178 18.24 -9.15 15.29
N TYR A 179 18.78 -8.22 14.49
CA TYR A 179 18.16 -7.83 13.23
C TYR A 179 18.09 -9.01 12.26
N ASN A 180 16.91 -9.20 11.69
CA ASN A 180 16.68 -10.12 10.58
C ASN A 180 15.91 -9.38 9.48
N PRO A 181 16.45 -9.30 8.25
CA PRO A 181 15.85 -8.56 7.15
C PRO A 181 14.39 -8.96 6.84
N TRP A 182 14.09 -10.24 6.96
CA TRP A 182 12.76 -10.77 6.66
C TRP A 182 11.76 -10.58 7.79
N LEU A 183 12.21 -10.66 9.05
CA LEU A 183 11.34 -10.32 10.18
C LEU A 183 11.00 -8.83 10.18
N ALA A 184 11.96 -7.95 9.90
CA ALA A 184 11.74 -6.51 9.78
C ALA A 184 10.77 -6.19 8.62
N TYR A 185 10.95 -6.84 7.47
CA TYR A 185 10.02 -6.72 6.35
C TYR A 185 8.63 -7.24 6.71
N GLY A 186 8.53 -8.45 7.27
CA GLY A 186 7.28 -9.06 7.70
C GLY A 186 6.52 -8.19 8.68
N GLN A 187 7.19 -7.69 9.73
CA GLN A 187 6.62 -6.74 10.68
C GLN A 187 6.04 -5.50 9.99
N SER A 188 6.79 -4.90 9.06
CA SER A 188 6.32 -3.71 8.32
C SER A 188 5.07 -4.00 7.47
N LYS A 189 4.94 -5.23 6.93
CA LYS A 189 3.80 -5.64 6.13
C LYS A 189 2.59 -6.03 6.97
N THR A 190 2.79 -6.59 8.15
CA THR A 190 1.75 -6.74 9.17
C THR A 190 1.22 -5.37 9.61
N ALA A 191 2.11 -4.39 9.83
CA ALA A 191 1.72 -3.04 10.18
C ALA A 191 0.81 -2.38 9.12
N ASN A 192 1.05 -2.64 7.82
CA ASN A 192 0.21 -2.13 6.74
C ASN A 192 -1.21 -2.70 6.78
N VAL A 193 -1.38 -3.96 7.19
CA VAL A 193 -2.71 -4.57 7.37
C VAL A 193 -3.42 -3.96 8.56
N LEU A 194 -2.75 -3.93 9.72
CA LEU A 194 -3.31 -3.36 10.95
C LEU A 194 -3.69 -1.88 10.80
N MET A 195 -2.91 -1.10 10.03
CA MET A 195 -3.25 0.28 9.70
C MET A 195 -4.58 0.37 8.96
N ALA A 196 -4.85 -0.52 8.02
CA ALA A 196 -6.11 -0.52 7.28
C ALA A 196 -7.30 -0.89 8.19
N VAL A 197 -7.10 -1.86 9.09
CA VAL A 197 -8.10 -2.24 10.11
C VAL A 197 -8.47 -1.03 10.97
N GLU A 198 -7.48 -0.39 11.58
CA GLU A 198 -7.72 0.70 12.52
C GLU A 198 -8.19 2.00 11.85
N ALA A 199 -7.66 2.33 10.67
CA ALA A 199 -8.13 3.48 9.90
C ALA A 199 -9.62 3.36 9.57
N THR A 200 -10.08 2.18 9.16
CA THR A 200 -11.51 1.94 8.91
C THR A 200 -12.32 2.05 10.20
N ARG A 201 -11.88 1.40 11.28
CA ARG A 201 -12.58 1.45 12.56
C ARG A 201 -12.77 2.89 13.05
N ARG A 202 -11.76 3.74 12.88
CA ARG A 202 -11.81 5.14 13.35
C ARG A 202 -12.56 6.07 12.41
N TRP A 203 -12.58 5.81 11.11
CA TRP A 203 -12.98 6.81 10.13
C TRP A 203 -14.10 6.38 9.18
N ALA A 204 -14.69 5.19 9.34
CA ALA A 204 -15.82 4.74 8.53
C ALA A 204 -17.00 5.74 8.58
N ASN A 205 -17.28 6.31 9.75
CA ASN A 205 -18.32 7.34 9.92
C ASN A 205 -18.00 8.66 9.19
N ALA A 206 -16.74 8.88 8.81
CA ALA A 206 -16.31 9.99 7.97
C ALA A 206 -16.25 9.61 6.48
N GLY A 207 -16.75 8.42 6.10
CA GLY A 207 -16.74 7.92 4.73
C GLY A 207 -15.35 7.49 4.25
N ILE A 208 -14.43 7.10 5.14
CA ILE A 208 -13.08 6.67 4.78
C ILE A 208 -12.94 5.17 5.06
N PHE A 209 -12.63 4.39 4.02
CA PHE A 209 -12.49 2.95 4.09
C PHE A 209 -11.11 2.52 3.61
N ALA A 210 -10.38 1.81 4.45
CA ALA A 210 -9.04 1.32 4.17
C ALA A 210 -9.05 -0.21 4.09
N ASN A 211 -8.39 -0.76 3.06
CA ASN A 211 -8.15 -2.18 2.92
C ASN A 211 -6.67 -2.43 2.58
N ALA A 212 -6.18 -3.61 2.93
CA ALA A 212 -4.83 -4.03 2.62
C ALA A 212 -4.82 -5.20 1.63
N LEU A 213 -3.67 -5.41 0.96
CA LEU A 213 -3.55 -6.46 -0.03
C LEU A 213 -2.15 -7.08 -0.11
N ASN A 214 -2.09 -8.29 -0.67
CA ASN A 214 -0.90 -8.87 -1.25
C ASN A 214 -0.96 -8.75 -2.79
N PRO A 215 0.02 -8.11 -3.44
CA PRO A 215 0.03 -8.01 -4.90
C PRO A 215 0.47 -9.31 -5.60
N GLY A 216 1.04 -10.27 -4.86
CA GLY A 216 1.66 -11.48 -5.39
C GLY A 216 3.18 -11.36 -5.54
N ALA A 217 3.79 -12.34 -6.20
CA ALA A 217 5.22 -12.38 -6.48
C ALA A 217 5.51 -11.74 -7.85
N ILE A 218 6.01 -10.51 -7.85
CA ILE A 218 6.29 -9.73 -9.06
C ILE A 218 7.75 -9.31 -9.06
N LEU A 219 8.46 -9.58 -10.14
CA LEU A 219 9.83 -9.10 -10.32
C LEU A 219 9.84 -7.59 -10.56
N THR A 220 10.40 -6.85 -9.61
CA THR A 220 10.53 -5.39 -9.62
C THR A 220 11.85 -4.95 -8.98
N ASN A 221 12.09 -3.67 -8.88
CA ASN A 221 13.23 -3.12 -8.13
C ASN A 221 13.18 -3.43 -6.61
N LEU A 222 12.08 -4.01 -6.12
CA LEU A 222 11.95 -4.41 -4.71
C LEU A 222 12.94 -5.51 -4.34
N GLN A 223 13.25 -6.42 -5.28
CA GLN A 223 14.15 -7.56 -5.08
C GLN A 223 15.65 -7.20 -5.12
N ARG A 224 16.03 -5.92 -5.26
CA ARG A 224 17.43 -5.48 -5.41
C ARG A 224 18.37 -5.96 -4.29
N HIS A 225 17.87 -6.15 -3.07
CA HIS A 225 18.65 -6.58 -1.92
C HIS A 225 18.66 -8.12 -1.71
N VAL A 226 17.93 -8.85 -2.54
CA VAL A 226 17.83 -10.32 -2.48
C VAL A 226 18.27 -10.96 -3.81
N GLY A 227 19.29 -10.36 -4.43
CA GLY A 227 19.90 -10.87 -5.67
C GLY A 227 19.09 -10.60 -6.94
N GLY A 228 18.06 -9.73 -6.91
CA GLY A 228 17.28 -9.35 -8.09
C GLY A 228 16.45 -10.48 -8.68
N LYS A 229 16.14 -11.53 -7.90
CA LYS A 229 15.42 -12.73 -8.35
C LYS A 229 14.25 -13.03 -7.41
N LEU A 230 13.25 -13.74 -7.94
CA LEU A 230 12.18 -14.33 -7.15
C LEU A 230 12.52 -15.80 -6.85
N VAL A 231 12.31 -16.21 -5.60
CA VAL A 231 12.38 -17.64 -5.20
C VAL A 231 11.06 -18.36 -5.45
N THR A 232 9.98 -17.62 -5.69
CA THR A 232 8.66 -18.15 -6.02
C THR A 232 8.71 -18.85 -7.36
N PRO A 233 8.14 -20.07 -7.51
CA PRO A 233 8.05 -20.78 -8.77
C PRO A 233 7.41 -19.93 -9.87
N LEU A 234 7.84 -20.14 -11.13
CA LEU A 234 7.47 -19.28 -12.25
C LEU A 234 5.96 -19.21 -12.47
N GLU A 235 5.28 -20.33 -12.30
CA GLU A 235 3.82 -20.46 -12.45
C GLU A 235 3.02 -19.71 -11.36
N LYS A 236 3.69 -19.28 -10.28
CA LYS A 236 3.14 -18.46 -9.20
C LYS A 236 3.63 -17.01 -9.23
N GLN A 237 4.39 -16.64 -10.25
CA GLN A 237 4.80 -15.27 -10.48
C GLN A 237 3.75 -14.51 -11.29
N LYS A 238 3.72 -13.19 -11.10
CA LYS A 238 2.81 -12.28 -11.79
C LYS A 238 3.58 -11.22 -12.57
N THR A 239 2.95 -10.68 -13.60
CA THR A 239 3.39 -9.42 -14.22
C THR A 239 3.04 -8.23 -13.32
N ALA A 240 3.62 -7.05 -13.60
CA ALA A 240 3.27 -5.84 -12.86
C ALA A 240 1.79 -5.44 -13.05
N GLN A 241 1.23 -5.70 -14.25
CA GLN A 241 -0.18 -5.48 -14.58
C GLN A 241 -1.11 -6.34 -13.72
N GLN A 242 -0.77 -7.61 -13.56
CA GLN A 242 -1.50 -8.52 -12.68
C GLN A 242 -1.32 -8.16 -11.19
N GLY A 243 -0.11 -7.73 -10.81
CA GLY A 243 0.16 -7.27 -9.44
C GLY A 243 -0.63 -6.03 -9.02
N ALA A 244 -0.97 -5.16 -9.98
CA ALA A 244 -1.77 -3.96 -9.74
C ALA A 244 -3.28 -4.23 -9.66
N ALA A 245 -3.76 -5.39 -10.13
CA ALA A 245 -5.19 -5.71 -10.23
C ALA A 245 -5.93 -5.58 -8.89
N THR A 246 -5.39 -6.15 -7.82
CA THR A 246 -6.02 -6.08 -6.50
C THR A 246 -6.02 -4.64 -5.95
N SER A 247 -4.97 -3.83 -6.22
CA SER A 247 -4.95 -2.41 -5.86
C SER A 247 -6.10 -1.64 -6.53
N ILE A 248 -6.33 -1.91 -7.81
CA ILE A 248 -7.44 -1.30 -8.55
C ILE A 248 -8.79 -1.76 -8.02
N LEU A 249 -8.96 -3.04 -7.75
CA LEU A 249 -10.20 -3.57 -7.14
C LEU A 249 -10.54 -2.84 -5.84
N LEU A 250 -9.57 -2.72 -4.92
CA LEU A 250 -9.78 -2.08 -3.62
C LEU A 250 -10.08 -0.59 -3.76
N ALA A 251 -9.47 0.06 -4.75
CA ALA A 251 -9.66 1.48 -5.01
C ALA A 251 -11.01 1.82 -5.64
N THR A 252 -11.60 0.91 -6.45
CA THR A 252 -12.65 1.30 -7.39
C THR A 252 -13.91 0.44 -7.37
N SER A 253 -13.86 -0.79 -6.83
CA SER A 253 -14.99 -1.70 -6.87
C SER A 253 -16.19 -1.19 -6.07
N ARG A 254 -17.37 -1.17 -6.69
CA ARG A 254 -18.64 -0.88 -6.03
C ARG A 254 -19.02 -1.93 -5.00
N GLN A 255 -18.60 -3.18 -5.20
CA GLN A 255 -18.82 -4.27 -4.23
C GLN A 255 -18.16 -4.00 -2.88
N LEU A 256 -17.16 -3.10 -2.86
CA LEU A 256 -16.43 -2.71 -1.64
C LEU A 256 -16.85 -1.34 -1.08
N GLU A 257 -17.97 -0.78 -1.54
CA GLU A 257 -18.50 0.47 -0.96
C GLU A 257 -18.90 0.24 0.50
N GLY A 258 -18.40 1.11 1.39
CA GLY A 258 -18.65 0.98 2.82
C GLY A 258 -17.90 -0.17 3.51
N ILE A 259 -16.99 -0.84 2.80
CA ILE A 259 -16.23 -2.00 3.32
C ILE A 259 -14.76 -1.65 3.48
N GLY A 260 -14.25 -1.88 4.68
CA GLY A 260 -12.84 -1.70 5.00
C GLY A 260 -12.39 -2.60 6.16
N GLY A 261 -11.11 -2.49 6.51
CA GLY A 261 -10.51 -3.30 7.56
C GLY A 261 -10.21 -4.74 7.14
N ARG A 262 -10.14 -5.02 5.83
CA ARG A 262 -9.96 -6.37 5.30
C ARG A 262 -8.67 -6.52 4.51
N TYR A 263 -8.29 -7.76 4.26
CA TYR A 263 -7.10 -8.11 3.51
C TYR A 263 -7.46 -8.94 2.28
N PHE A 264 -6.87 -8.59 1.13
CA PHE A 264 -7.18 -9.18 -0.17
C PHE A 264 -5.93 -9.71 -0.87
N GLU A 265 -6.11 -10.75 -1.66
CA GLU A 265 -5.13 -11.24 -2.62
C GLU A 265 -5.85 -11.81 -3.84
N ASP A 266 -5.22 -11.74 -5.02
CA ASP A 266 -5.82 -12.23 -6.27
C ASP A 266 -7.25 -11.71 -6.49
N CYS A 267 -7.47 -10.43 -6.19
CA CYS A 267 -8.77 -9.75 -6.31
C CYS A 267 -9.90 -10.33 -5.44
N ASN A 268 -9.59 -11.13 -4.42
CA ASN A 268 -10.55 -11.73 -3.51
C ASN A 268 -10.12 -11.52 -2.05
N GLU A 269 -11.07 -11.51 -1.12
CA GLU A 269 -10.75 -11.48 0.30
C GLU A 269 -9.97 -12.74 0.67
N ALA A 270 -8.82 -12.58 1.31
CA ALA A 270 -7.96 -13.68 1.69
C ALA A 270 -8.53 -14.50 2.86
N SER A 271 -8.17 -15.76 2.92
CA SER A 271 -8.48 -16.59 4.09
C SER A 271 -7.57 -16.23 5.25
N VAL A 272 -8.12 -16.19 6.46
CA VAL A 272 -7.32 -16.24 7.68
C VAL A 272 -6.77 -17.66 7.81
N VAL A 273 -5.46 -17.77 8.02
CA VAL A 273 -4.76 -19.06 8.13
C VAL A 273 -4.22 -19.23 9.54
N ASP A 274 -4.25 -20.44 10.06
CA ASP A 274 -3.76 -20.80 11.40
C ASP A 274 -2.23 -21.01 11.45
N ARG A 275 -1.61 -21.20 10.28
CA ARG A 275 -0.16 -21.30 10.10
C ARG A 275 0.24 -20.80 8.71
N ARG A 276 1.51 -20.40 8.56
CA ARG A 276 2.05 -20.00 7.26
C ARG A 276 2.12 -21.22 6.33
N PRO A 277 1.53 -21.15 5.12
CA PRO A 277 1.61 -22.24 4.14
C PRO A 277 3.04 -22.48 3.63
N ASP A 278 3.43 -23.75 3.48
CA ASP A 278 4.80 -24.12 3.07
C ASP A 278 5.08 -23.92 1.57
N ASN A 279 4.04 -23.78 0.74
CA ASN A 279 4.11 -23.82 -0.72
C ASN A 279 3.85 -22.48 -1.41
N PHE A 280 4.24 -21.38 -0.80
CA PHE A 280 3.89 -20.02 -1.26
C PHE A 280 2.39 -19.78 -1.41
N GLY A 281 1.58 -20.49 -0.64
CA GLY A 281 0.14 -20.27 -0.56
C GLY A 281 -0.19 -18.93 0.04
N GLY A 282 -1.38 -18.42 -0.31
CA GLY A 282 -1.89 -17.15 0.19
C GLY A 282 -2.47 -17.25 1.60
N GLY A 283 -2.98 -16.11 2.09
CA GLY A 283 -3.64 -15.96 3.36
C GLY A 283 -3.18 -14.76 4.17
N VAL A 284 -3.82 -14.58 5.29
CA VAL A 284 -3.48 -13.54 6.26
C VAL A 284 -3.38 -14.13 7.65
N ALA A 285 -2.36 -13.73 8.40
CA ALA A 285 -2.19 -14.17 9.78
C ALA A 285 -3.25 -13.53 10.70
N PRO A 286 -3.82 -14.26 11.69
CA PRO A 286 -4.84 -13.73 12.59
C PRO A 286 -4.42 -12.44 13.28
N TYR A 287 -3.17 -12.36 13.74
CA TYR A 287 -2.64 -11.19 14.45
C TYR A 287 -2.59 -9.92 13.57
N ALA A 288 -2.60 -10.07 12.24
CA ALA A 288 -2.58 -8.94 11.30
C ALA A 288 -3.97 -8.31 11.10
N LEU A 289 -5.05 -9.00 11.47
CA LEU A 289 -6.43 -8.51 11.44
C LEU A 289 -7.01 -8.23 12.83
N ASP A 290 -6.23 -8.48 13.88
CA ASP A 290 -6.66 -8.32 15.25
C ASP A 290 -6.89 -6.83 15.61
N PRO A 291 -8.09 -6.44 16.06
CA PRO A 291 -8.40 -5.04 16.38
C PRO A 291 -7.60 -4.48 17.57
N GLU A 292 -7.23 -5.30 18.55
CA GLU A 292 -6.43 -4.86 19.70
C GLU A 292 -4.99 -4.55 19.26
N ASN A 293 -4.41 -5.41 18.42
CA ASN A 293 -3.11 -5.14 17.80
C ASN A 293 -3.16 -3.89 16.90
N ALA A 294 -4.25 -3.69 16.18
CA ALA A 294 -4.43 -2.52 15.30
C ALA A 294 -4.48 -1.22 16.11
N GLU A 295 -5.23 -1.20 17.20
CA GLU A 295 -5.29 -0.06 18.12
C GLU A 295 -3.93 0.20 18.81
N ARG A 296 -3.27 -0.86 19.30
CA ARG A 296 -1.94 -0.77 19.92
C ARG A 296 -0.91 -0.19 18.96
N LEU A 297 -0.91 -0.66 17.69
CA LEU A 297 -0.01 -0.14 16.65
C LEU A 297 -0.30 1.32 16.33
N TRP A 298 -1.56 1.69 16.22
CA TRP A 298 -1.97 3.07 15.97
C TRP A 298 -1.45 4.03 17.04
N ASN A 299 -1.63 3.65 18.30
CA ASN A 299 -1.17 4.43 19.44
C ASN A 299 0.37 4.54 19.46
N LEU A 300 1.08 3.43 19.21
CA LEU A 300 2.53 3.41 19.07
C LEU A 300 3.01 4.36 17.95
N ALA A 301 2.43 4.25 16.77
CA ALA A 301 2.78 5.11 15.64
C ALA A 301 2.46 6.60 15.90
N THR A 302 1.34 6.89 16.56
CA THR A 302 0.98 8.25 16.96
C THR A 302 2.03 8.83 17.92
N THR A 303 2.49 8.06 18.89
CA THR A 303 3.55 8.46 19.82
C THR A 303 4.89 8.72 19.09
N MET A 304 5.25 7.87 18.13
CA MET A 304 6.46 8.04 17.32
C MET A 304 6.42 9.30 16.43
N LEU A 305 5.23 9.75 16.03
CA LEU A 305 5.06 10.95 15.21
C LEU A 305 4.88 12.23 16.02
N ALA A 306 4.72 12.14 17.33
CA ALA A 306 4.63 13.29 18.21
C ALA A 306 5.94 14.12 18.12
N PRO A 307 5.84 15.48 18.17
CA PRO A 307 6.98 16.38 18.05
C PRO A 307 7.98 16.24 19.21
#